data_8fe26be11678da47e1d12dbb866df975
#
_entry.id   8fe26be11678da47e1d12dbb866df975
#
_cell.length_a   1.000
_cell.length_b   1.000
_cell.length_c   1.000
_cell.angle_alpha   90.00
_cell.angle_beta   90.00
_cell.angle_gamma   90.00
#
_symmetry.space_group_name_H-M   'P 1'
#
loop_
_entity.id
_entity.type
_entity.pdbx_description
1 polymer ?
#
loop_
_entity_poly.entity_id
_entity_poly.type
_entity_poly.pdbx_seq_one_letter_code
_entity_poly.pdbx_strand_id
1 'polypeptide(L)'
;MNREQVLCDVCPKFCKLREGQIGFCRARSNIGGKIVPINYGQATSLDPIEKKPLMRFCSGTYILSYGSYGCNLRCPYCQNASISMAGPDNCPHRLITPEGLTDLAVDLSKQEPRNIGVAFTYNEPTVCFEFIRDTSKLLHEAGLKSVVVTNGGLVRKYADELLPHV
;
A
#
# COMPACT_ATOMS: atom_id res chain seq x y z
N MET A 1 22.68 10.51 26.20
CA MET A 1 21.33 10.82 25.73
C MET A 1 20.61 9.51 25.51
N ASN A 2 19.66 9.21 26.39
CA ASN A 2 18.83 8.01 26.30
C ASN A 2 17.87 8.21 25.11
N ARG A 3 18.18 7.61 23.97
CA ARG A 3 17.35 7.73 22.76
C ARG A 3 16.22 6.70 22.88
N GLU A 4 15.09 7.17 23.36
CA GLU A 4 13.89 6.37 23.52
C GLU A 4 13.53 5.71 22.18
N GLN A 5 13.28 4.40 22.23
CA GLN A 5 12.85 3.63 21.04
C GLN A 5 11.33 3.55 21.04
N VAL A 6 10.74 3.75 19.89
CA VAL A 6 9.29 3.56 19.67
C VAL A 6 9.03 2.22 18.98
N LEU A 7 8.08 1.46 19.48
CA LEU A 7 7.68 0.18 18.90
C LEU A 7 6.78 0.42 17.68
N CYS A 8 7.18 -0.09 16.52
CA CYS A 8 6.32 -0.25 15.37
C CYS A 8 5.63 -1.62 15.46
N ASP A 9 4.33 -1.65 15.68
CA ASP A 9 3.54 -2.86 15.87
C ASP A 9 2.54 -3.16 14.73
N VAL A 10 2.75 -2.54 13.58
CA VAL A 10 1.87 -2.70 12.40
C VAL A 10 1.95 -4.12 11.80
N CYS A 11 3.11 -4.74 11.86
CA CYS A 11 3.31 -6.11 11.36
C CYS A 11 4.09 -6.96 12.37
N PRO A 12 4.14 -8.30 12.22
CA PRO A 12 4.83 -9.22 13.15
C PRO A 12 6.35 -9.05 13.28
N LYS A 13 6.95 -8.03 12.64
CA LYS A 13 8.36 -7.70 12.85
C LYS A 13 8.63 -6.91 14.14
N PHE A 14 7.63 -6.21 14.67
CA PHE A 14 7.70 -5.47 15.93
C PHE A 14 8.99 -4.65 16.09
N CYS A 15 9.31 -3.84 15.06
CA CYS A 15 10.55 -3.07 15.02
C CYS A 15 10.62 -2.03 16.14
N LYS A 16 11.71 -2.00 16.91
CA LYS A 16 12.01 -0.93 17.88
C LYS A 16 12.88 0.11 17.18
N LEU A 17 12.34 1.30 16.96
CA LEU A 17 12.95 2.33 16.13
C LEU A 17 13.33 3.57 16.96
N ARG A 18 14.58 4.01 16.83
CA ARG A 18 15.03 5.31 17.32
C ARG A 18 14.55 6.41 16.38
N GLU A 19 14.65 7.65 16.83
CA GLU A 19 14.37 8.83 15.99
C GLU A 19 15.12 8.76 14.66
N GLY A 20 14.38 8.95 13.55
CA GLY A 20 14.86 8.87 12.17
C GLY A 20 15.14 7.45 11.66
N GLN A 21 15.05 6.41 12.51
CA GLN A 21 15.32 5.04 12.09
C GLN A 21 14.15 4.47 11.30
N ILE A 22 14.49 3.77 10.19
CA ILE A 22 13.54 3.11 9.30
C ILE A 22 13.40 1.63 9.71
N GLY A 23 12.17 1.13 9.69
CA GLY A 23 11.84 -0.25 10.02
C GLY A 23 12.30 -1.26 8.96
N PHE A 24 12.21 -2.56 9.29
CA PHE A 24 12.58 -3.67 8.39
C PHE A 24 11.90 -3.57 7.03
N CYS A 25 10.63 -3.14 7.00
CA CYS A 25 9.87 -2.99 5.76
C CYS A 25 10.37 -1.87 4.85
N ARG A 26 11.22 -0.94 5.34
CA ARG A 26 11.72 0.26 4.66
C ARG A 26 10.65 1.29 4.30
N ALA A 27 9.44 1.09 4.76
CA ALA A 27 8.26 1.91 4.46
C ALA A 27 7.74 2.72 5.66
N ARG A 28 8.31 2.51 6.85
CA ARG A 28 7.90 3.20 8.08
C ARG A 28 9.12 3.68 8.85
N SER A 29 9.00 4.86 9.45
CA SER A 29 10.06 5.47 10.25
C SER A 29 9.51 6.02 11.56
N ASN A 30 10.39 6.18 12.57
CA ASN A 30 10.09 6.96 13.75
C ASN A 30 10.45 8.43 13.47
N ILE A 31 9.46 9.30 13.47
CA ILE A 31 9.61 10.75 13.27
C ILE A 31 8.88 11.46 14.40
N GLY A 32 9.63 12.22 15.20
CA GLY A 32 9.09 12.96 16.34
C GLY A 32 8.44 12.05 17.40
N GLY A 33 9.00 10.85 17.64
CA GLY A 33 8.46 9.88 18.59
C GLY A 33 7.20 9.13 18.10
N LYS A 34 6.87 9.22 16.80
CA LYS A 34 5.72 8.54 16.20
C LYS A 34 6.16 7.67 15.03
N ILE A 35 5.53 6.49 14.90
CA ILE A 35 5.73 5.62 13.73
C ILE A 35 4.82 6.07 12.60
N VAL A 36 5.43 6.56 11.52
CA VAL A 36 4.72 7.06 10.34
C VAL A 36 5.12 6.31 9.08
N PRO A 37 4.21 6.13 8.11
CA PRO A 37 4.57 5.66 6.78
C PRO A 37 5.34 6.74 6.02
N ILE A 38 6.33 6.30 5.22
CA ILE A 38 7.19 7.19 4.43
C ILE A 38 7.19 6.82 2.94
N ASN A 39 6.30 5.94 2.51
CA ASN A 39 6.28 5.34 1.18
C ASN A 39 5.01 5.67 0.37
N TYR A 40 4.46 6.87 0.50
CA TYR A 40 3.32 7.34 -0.31
C TYR A 40 3.72 7.64 -1.77
N GLY A 41 4.69 6.92 -2.28
CA GLY A 41 5.10 6.96 -3.66
C GLY A 41 4.40 5.89 -4.49
N GLN A 42 4.42 6.05 -5.80
CA GLN A 42 3.59 5.23 -6.68
C GLN A 42 4.36 4.52 -7.78
N ALA A 43 3.89 3.30 -8.07
CA ALA A 43 3.95 2.66 -9.38
C ALA A 43 2.52 2.28 -9.74
N THR A 44 1.98 2.83 -10.84
CA THR A 44 0.60 2.59 -11.27
C THR A 44 0.55 1.95 -12.65
N SER A 45 -0.44 1.08 -12.85
CA SER A 45 -0.75 0.46 -14.14
C SER A 45 -2.23 0.12 -14.20
N LEU A 46 -2.88 0.32 -15.32
CA LEU A 46 -4.24 -0.18 -15.54
C LEU A 46 -4.14 -1.62 -16.05
N ASP A 47 -4.58 -2.57 -15.23
CA ASP A 47 -4.44 -4.00 -15.48
C ASP A 47 -5.80 -4.70 -15.54
N PRO A 48 -5.94 -5.79 -16.34
CA PRO A 48 -7.06 -6.72 -16.18
C PRO A 48 -7.14 -7.22 -14.73
N ILE A 49 -8.38 -7.35 -14.21
CA ILE A 49 -8.61 -7.76 -12.82
C ILE A 49 -8.04 -9.15 -12.52
N GLU A 50 -7.99 -10.01 -13.52
CA GLU A 50 -7.48 -11.39 -13.43
C GLU A 50 -5.98 -11.43 -13.10
N LYS A 51 -5.21 -10.39 -13.40
CA LYS A 51 -3.81 -10.25 -12.93
C LYS A 51 -3.68 -10.15 -11.41
N LYS A 52 -4.78 -9.88 -10.71
CA LYS A 52 -4.83 -9.84 -9.24
C LYS A 52 -5.33 -11.16 -8.64
N PRO A 53 -5.16 -12.29 -9.32
CA PRO A 53 -5.84 -13.59 -9.28
C PRO A 53 -7.32 -13.56 -8.82
N LEU A 54 -8.07 -12.57 -9.24
CA LEU A 54 -9.47 -12.36 -8.90
C LEU A 54 -10.40 -12.83 -10.05
N MET A 55 -10.30 -14.10 -10.42
CA MET A 55 -10.98 -14.69 -11.57
C MET A 55 -12.51 -14.62 -11.52
N ARG A 56 -13.10 -14.47 -10.33
CA ARG A 56 -14.56 -14.45 -10.13
C ARG A 56 -15.09 -13.11 -9.62
N PHE A 57 -14.21 -12.14 -9.43
CA PHE A 57 -14.57 -10.80 -8.97
C PHE A 57 -14.49 -9.84 -10.16
N CYS A 58 -15.65 -9.36 -10.64
CA CYS A 58 -15.75 -8.43 -11.77
C CYS A 58 -14.93 -8.86 -12.99
N SER A 59 -14.97 -10.15 -13.37
CA SER A 59 -14.23 -10.71 -14.51
C SER A 59 -14.42 -9.90 -15.79
N GLY A 60 -13.32 -9.75 -16.56
CA GLY A 60 -13.31 -9.00 -17.82
C GLY A 60 -13.24 -7.48 -17.65
N THR A 61 -13.04 -6.98 -16.42
CA THR A 61 -12.86 -5.56 -16.15
C THR A 61 -11.40 -5.19 -15.93
N TYR A 62 -11.14 -3.89 -15.85
CA TYR A 62 -9.82 -3.34 -15.55
C TYR A 62 -9.80 -2.68 -14.18
N ILE A 63 -8.65 -2.71 -13.52
CA ILE A 63 -8.45 -2.08 -12.22
C ILE A 63 -7.11 -1.33 -12.21
N LEU A 64 -7.12 -0.12 -11.64
CA LEU A 64 -5.90 0.66 -11.44
C LEU A 64 -5.05 0.00 -10.35
N SER A 65 -3.94 -0.58 -10.75
CA SER A 65 -2.97 -1.16 -9.83
C SER A 65 -2.10 -0.06 -9.25
N TYR A 66 -2.01 -0.02 -7.93
CA TYR A 66 -1.14 0.89 -7.20
C TYR A 66 -0.15 0.10 -6.36
N GLY A 67 1.11 0.44 -6.44
CA GLY A 67 2.16 -0.06 -5.58
C GLY A 67 3.09 1.05 -5.13
N SER A 68 3.85 0.76 -4.10
CA SER A 68 4.88 1.62 -3.55
C SER A 68 6.16 0.83 -3.31
N TYR A 69 7.10 1.34 -2.54
CA TYR A 69 8.26 0.57 -2.14
C TYR A 69 8.11 -0.03 -0.74
N GLY A 70 8.93 -1.03 -0.47
CA GLY A 70 9.03 -1.66 0.84
C GLY A 70 8.05 -2.82 1.05
N CYS A 71 8.48 -3.77 1.88
CA CYS A 71 7.73 -4.98 2.22
C CYS A 71 8.24 -5.54 3.55
N ASN A 72 7.35 -6.15 4.34
CA ASN A 72 7.70 -6.82 5.58
C ASN A 72 8.26 -8.25 5.38
N LEU A 73 8.39 -8.70 4.12
CA LEU A 73 9.04 -9.95 3.72
C LEU A 73 10.24 -9.72 2.78
N ARG A 74 11.02 -10.79 2.54
CA ARG A 74 12.17 -10.84 1.63
C ARG A 74 12.13 -12.14 0.84
N CYS A 75 11.07 -12.34 0.05
CA CYS A 75 10.88 -13.56 -0.74
C CYS A 75 11.94 -13.64 -1.85
N PRO A 76 12.71 -14.74 -1.96
CA PRO A 76 13.77 -14.87 -2.96
C PRO A 76 13.24 -14.91 -4.40
N TYR A 77 11.97 -15.24 -4.58
CA TYR A 77 11.29 -15.34 -5.88
C TYR A 77 10.34 -14.15 -6.14
N CYS A 78 10.50 -13.03 -5.45
CA CYS A 78 9.61 -11.88 -5.62
C CYS A 78 9.77 -11.25 -7.01
N GLN A 79 8.71 -11.26 -7.83
CA GLN A 79 8.70 -10.64 -9.15
C GLN A 79 8.92 -9.13 -9.09
N ASN A 80 8.50 -8.49 -8.00
CA ASN A 80 8.58 -7.06 -7.78
C ASN A 80 9.73 -6.68 -6.82
N ALA A 81 10.81 -7.46 -6.78
CA ALA A 81 11.92 -7.25 -5.85
C ALA A 81 12.53 -5.85 -5.95
N SER A 82 12.56 -5.27 -7.16
CA SER A 82 13.08 -3.93 -7.43
C SER A 82 12.39 -2.82 -6.64
N ILE A 83 11.11 -2.98 -6.33
CA ILE A 83 10.34 -2.03 -5.53
C ILE A 83 10.05 -2.56 -4.13
N SER A 84 9.64 -3.82 -3.99
CA SER A 84 9.29 -4.40 -2.69
C SER A 84 10.46 -4.48 -1.72
N MET A 85 11.69 -4.60 -2.23
CA MET A 85 12.92 -4.61 -1.43
C MET A 85 13.64 -3.27 -1.42
N ALA A 86 13.10 -2.26 -2.08
CA ALA A 86 13.63 -0.90 -2.09
C ALA A 86 13.26 -0.12 -0.82
N GLY A 87 13.88 1.03 -0.67
CA GLY A 87 13.62 2.02 0.35
C GLY A 87 13.63 3.43 -0.24
N PRO A 88 13.54 4.47 0.58
CA PRO A 88 13.45 5.85 0.11
C PRO A 88 14.65 6.30 -0.73
N ASP A 89 15.84 5.74 -0.47
CA ASP A 89 17.08 6.17 -1.11
C ASP A 89 17.31 5.57 -2.49
N ASN A 90 16.63 4.45 -2.81
CA ASN A 90 16.90 3.68 -4.02
C ASN A 90 15.65 3.32 -4.83
N CYS A 91 14.54 3.95 -4.57
CA CYS A 91 13.32 3.83 -5.34
C CYS A 91 12.83 5.22 -5.73
N PRO A 92 13.09 5.69 -6.95
CA PRO A 92 12.46 6.91 -7.45
C PRO A 92 10.94 6.75 -7.35
N HIS A 93 10.30 7.67 -6.65
CA HIS A 93 8.86 7.62 -6.49
C HIS A 93 8.27 9.02 -6.62
N ARG A 94 7.09 9.07 -7.22
CA ARG A 94 6.28 10.27 -7.23
C ARG A 94 5.30 10.20 -6.07
N LEU A 95 5.33 11.20 -5.21
CA LEU A 95 4.36 11.28 -4.12
C LEU A 95 2.94 11.42 -4.67
N ILE A 96 2.00 10.71 -4.04
CA ILE A 96 0.58 10.82 -4.32
C ILE A 96 -0.17 10.79 -2.99
N THR A 97 -1.25 11.56 -2.91
CA THR A 97 -2.17 11.54 -1.76
C THR A 97 -3.32 10.56 -2.01
N PRO A 98 -4.08 10.18 -0.97
CA PRO A 98 -5.31 9.40 -1.13
C PRO A 98 -6.29 10.04 -2.13
N GLU A 99 -6.46 11.36 -2.07
CA GLU A 99 -7.32 12.14 -2.97
C GLU A 99 -6.80 12.05 -4.41
N GLY A 100 -5.50 12.30 -4.61
CA GLY A 100 -4.89 12.26 -5.95
C GLY A 100 -4.97 10.87 -6.61
N LEU A 101 -4.85 9.78 -5.83
CA LEU A 101 -5.04 8.42 -6.35
C LEU A 101 -6.51 8.15 -6.67
N THR A 102 -7.43 8.66 -5.85
CA THR A 102 -8.87 8.55 -6.09
C THR A 102 -9.27 9.31 -7.34
N ASP A 103 -8.82 10.56 -7.51
CA ASP A 103 -9.09 11.37 -8.71
C ASP A 103 -8.61 10.66 -9.98
N LEU A 104 -7.39 10.11 -9.97
CA LEU A 104 -6.87 9.32 -11.07
C LEU A 104 -7.77 8.11 -11.37
N ALA A 105 -8.22 7.39 -10.34
CA ALA A 105 -9.08 6.23 -10.50
C ALA A 105 -10.46 6.62 -11.07
N VAL A 106 -11.03 7.74 -10.64
CA VAL A 106 -12.28 8.30 -11.14
C VAL A 106 -12.15 8.72 -12.61
N ASP A 107 -11.06 9.37 -12.98
CA ASP A 107 -10.85 9.79 -14.37
C ASP A 107 -10.68 8.59 -15.30
N LEU A 108 -9.97 7.55 -14.87
CA LEU A 108 -9.86 6.30 -15.62
C LEU A 108 -11.18 5.51 -15.68
N SER A 109 -12.09 5.71 -14.74
CA SER A 109 -13.41 5.06 -14.78
C SER A 109 -14.34 5.61 -15.86
N LYS A 110 -14.04 6.80 -16.40
CA LYS A 110 -14.78 7.48 -17.47
C LYS A 110 -14.23 7.16 -18.87
N GLN A 111 -13.14 6.37 -18.96
CA GLN A 111 -12.44 6.05 -20.19
C GLN A 111 -12.53 4.56 -20.51
N GLU A 112 -12.23 4.16 -21.74
CA GLU A 112 -12.11 2.75 -22.12
C GLU A 112 -10.62 2.36 -22.25
N PRO A 113 -10.21 1.21 -21.70
CA PRO A 113 -11.03 0.25 -20.93
C PRO A 113 -11.38 0.79 -19.53
N ARG A 114 -12.64 0.62 -19.13
CA ARG A 114 -13.19 1.20 -17.90
C ARG A 114 -12.52 0.65 -16.64
N ASN A 115 -11.96 1.55 -15.83
CA ASN A 115 -11.47 1.25 -14.49
C ASN A 115 -12.60 1.04 -13.49
N ILE A 116 -12.58 -0.03 -12.68
CA ILE A 116 -13.57 -0.28 -11.64
C ILE A 116 -13.12 0.14 -10.24
N GLY A 117 -11.86 0.54 -10.06
CA GLY A 117 -11.33 0.92 -8.75
C GLY A 117 -9.82 0.82 -8.64
N VAL A 118 -9.31 0.63 -7.42
CA VAL A 118 -7.88 0.52 -7.14
C VAL A 118 -7.56 -0.83 -6.51
N ALA A 119 -6.51 -1.48 -7.03
CA ALA A 119 -5.86 -2.64 -6.40
C ALA A 119 -4.52 -2.21 -5.81
N PHE A 120 -4.41 -2.24 -4.50
CA PHE A 120 -3.15 -2.05 -3.77
C PHE A 120 -2.32 -3.33 -3.85
N THR A 121 -1.16 -3.28 -4.51
CA THR A 121 -0.41 -4.48 -4.92
C THR A 121 1.08 -4.20 -5.14
N TYR A 122 1.81 -5.12 -5.77
CA TYR A 122 3.23 -5.10 -6.16
C TYR A 122 4.22 -5.27 -5.01
N ASN A 123 4.16 -4.46 -3.97
CA ASN A 123 4.87 -4.64 -2.70
C ASN A 123 3.91 -5.23 -1.64
N GLU A 124 4.24 -5.15 -0.35
CA GLU A 124 3.24 -5.40 0.71
C GLU A 124 2.51 -4.10 1.03
N PRO A 125 1.28 -3.90 0.57
CA PRO A 125 0.59 -2.61 0.73
C PRO A 125 0.23 -2.31 2.19
N THR A 126 -0.02 -3.33 3.03
CA THR A 126 -0.47 -3.13 4.42
C THR A 126 0.60 -2.55 5.34
N VAL A 127 1.88 -2.48 4.91
CA VAL A 127 2.90 -1.70 5.66
C VAL A 127 2.56 -0.21 5.70
N CYS A 128 1.61 0.22 4.86
CA CYS A 128 1.07 1.58 4.77
C CYS A 128 -0.47 1.55 4.82
N PHE A 129 -1.02 0.83 5.78
CA PHE A 129 -2.47 0.57 5.87
C PHE A 129 -3.30 1.85 5.97
N GLU A 130 -2.75 2.92 6.56
CA GLU A 130 -3.41 4.22 6.67
C GLU A 130 -3.76 4.78 5.28
N PHE A 131 -2.81 4.73 4.35
CA PHE A 131 -3.02 5.18 2.96
C PHE A 131 -4.12 4.37 2.27
N ILE A 132 -4.11 3.03 2.46
CA ILE A 132 -5.14 2.15 1.88
C ILE A 132 -6.50 2.51 2.45
N ARG A 133 -6.62 2.57 3.79
CA ARG A 133 -7.85 2.90 4.49
C ARG A 133 -8.45 4.23 3.99
N ASP A 134 -7.63 5.27 3.94
CA ASP A 134 -8.10 6.62 3.61
C ASP A 134 -8.47 6.72 2.12
N THR A 135 -7.67 6.12 1.23
CA THR A 135 -8.02 6.03 -0.20
C THR A 135 -9.29 5.20 -0.42
N SER A 136 -9.42 4.06 0.27
CA SER A 136 -10.58 3.17 0.09
C SER A 136 -11.90 3.83 0.49
N LYS A 137 -11.91 4.67 1.52
CA LYS A 137 -13.08 5.47 1.89
C LYS A 137 -13.50 6.38 0.74
N LEU A 138 -12.56 7.14 0.17
CA LEU A 138 -12.82 8.04 -0.95
C LEU A 138 -13.26 7.28 -2.22
N LEU A 139 -12.67 6.11 -2.49
CA LEU A 139 -13.09 5.26 -3.61
C LEU A 139 -14.53 4.79 -3.44
N HIS A 140 -14.94 4.38 -2.25
CA HIS A 140 -16.31 3.94 -1.98
C HIS A 140 -17.31 5.09 -2.13
N GLU A 141 -16.98 6.30 -1.67
CA GLU A 141 -17.77 7.50 -1.87
C GLU A 141 -17.95 7.82 -3.37
N ALA A 142 -16.92 7.52 -4.18
CA ALA A 142 -16.97 7.66 -5.64
C ALA A 142 -17.62 6.46 -6.36
N GLY A 143 -18.13 5.46 -5.64
CA GLY A 143 -18.73 4.25 -6.21
C GLY A 143 -17.73 3.26 -6.84
N LEU A 144 -16.44 3.40 -6.53
CA LEU A 144 -15.35 2.55 -7.02
C LEU A 144 -14.98 1.45 -6.02
N LYS A 145 -14.33 0.39 -6.51
CA LYS A 145 -13.90 -0.75 -5.72
C LYS A 145 -12.50 -0.55 -5.14
N SER A 146 -12.27 -1.16 -3.98
CA SER A 146 -10.96 -1.25 -3.35
C SER A 146 -10.57 -2.73 -3.18
N VAL A 147 -9.36 -3.07 -3.58
CA VAL A 147 -8.82 -4.43 -3.50
C VAL A 147 -7.42 -4.39 -2.90
N VAL A 148 -7.11 -5.32 -2.00
CA VAL A 148 -5.77 -5.44 -1.40
C VAL A 148 -5.19 -6.82 -1.72
N VAL A 149 -4.03 -6.82 -2.39
CA VAL A 149 -3.24 -8.03 -2.63
C VAL A 149 -2.10 -8.05 -1.61
N THR A 150 -2.25 -8.87 -0.57
CA THR A 150 -1.41 -8.83 0.63
C THR A 150 -0.89 -10.22 1.02
N ASN A 151 0.24 -10.25 1.71
CA ASN A 151 0.76 -11.47 2.35
C ASN A 151 0.10 -11.74 3.72
N GLY A 152 -0.85 -10.91 4.14
CA GLY A 152 -1.59 -11.06 5.40
C GLY A 152 -0.79 -10.70 6.66
N GLY A 153 0.41 -10.13 6.53
CA GLY A 153 1.29 -9.80 7.65
C GLY A 153 0.92 -8.51 8.41
N LEU A 154 -0.36 -8.19 8.52
CA LEU A 154 -0.89 -7.06 9.28
C LEU A 154 -1.35 -7.53 10.67
N VAL A 155 -1.01 -6.80 11.73
CA VAL A 155 -1.48 -7.12 13.09
C VAL A 155 -3.00 -6.90 13.21
N ARG A 156 -3.68 -7.77 13.94
CA ARG A 156 -5.14 -7.88 14.04
C ARG A 156 -5.85 -6.54 14.22
N LYS A 157 -5.40 -5.71 15.16
CA LYS A 157 -6.03 -4.41 15.42
C LYS A 157 -6.09 -3.48 14.22
N TYR A 158 -5.06 -3.51 13.36
CA TYR A 158 -5.01 -2.71 12.13
C TYR A 158 -5.76 -3.39 10.97
N ALA A 159 -5.83 -4.72 10.99
CA ALA A 159 -6.69 -5.46 10.06
C ALA A 159 -8.17 -5.16 10.35
N ASP A 160 -8.59 -5.17 11.61
CA ASP A 160 -9.96 -4.84 12.02
C ASP A 160 -10.34 -3.38 11.66
N GLU A 161 -9.35 -2.46 11.62
CA GLU A 161 -9.54 -1.07 11.18
C GLU A 161 -9.63 -0.97 9.64
N LEU A 162 -8.87 -1.78 8.91
CA LEU A 162 -8.76 -1.71 7.44
C LEU A 162 -9.89 -2.45 6.72
N LEU A 163 -10.21 -3.68 7.17
CA LEU A 163 -11.11 -4.60 6.47
C LEU A 163 -12.51 -4.04 6.15
N PRO A 164 -13.12 -3.17 6.96
CA PRO A 164 -14.42 -2.56 6.62
C PRO A 164 -14.38 -1.66 5.37
N HIS A 165 -13.20 -1.31 4.89
CA HIS A 165 -13.00 -0.35 3.80
C HIS A 165 -12.46 -0.98 2.50
N VAL A 166 -12.26 -2.32 2.44
CA VAL A 166 -11.65 -2.99 1.28
C VAL A 166 -12.47 -4.20 0.83
#